data_3ac54a055c56d2e98bc9c8053509fa4f
#
_entry.id   3ac54a055c56d2e98bc9c8053509fa4f
#
_cell.length_a   1.000
_cell.length_b   1.000
_cell.length_c   1.000
_cell.angle_alpha   90.00
_cell.angle_beta   90.00
_cell.angle_gamma   90.00
#
_symmetry.space_group_name_H-M   'P 1'
#
loop_
_entity.id
_entity.type
_entity.pdbx_description
1 polymer ?
#
loop_
_entity_poly.entity_id
_entity_poly.type
_entity_poly.pdbx_seq_one_letter_code
_entity_poly.pdbx_strand_id
1 'polypeptide(L)'
;MFRFPPPLALLSLLAASGLSRAQEAPPADVMTKGSQVYMLVCFACHQPTGMGLPGMFPPLTSSDWASAPKPDRLIRMVLHGVTGPITLNGKPFTTPAPIMPPQGAALNNEQIASVLTFVRNSFGNKGSAVTPDQVQAIRESEKARTAMWTQAELEKIPVN
;
A
#
# COMPACT_ATOMS: atom_id res chain seq x y z
N MET A 1 -55.88 8.50 -50.81
CA MET A 1 -54.46 8.73 -50.44
C MET A 1 -54.38 8.65 -48.93
N PHE A 2 -53.99 7.51 -48.40
CA PHE A 2 -53.79 7.28 -46.95
C PHE A 2 -52.30 7.47 -46.64
N ARG A 3 -51.97 8.47 -45.82
CA ARG A 3 -50.61 8.67 -45.31
C ARG A 3 -50.45 7.92 -44.00
N PHE A 4 -49.56 6.92 -43.96
CA PHE A 4 -49.13 6.28 -42.71
C PHE A 4 -48.05 7.15 -42.05
N PRO A 5 -48.09 7.31 -40.71
CA PRO A 5 -47.01 7.99 -39.97
C PRO A 5 -45.84 6.99 -39.81
N PRO A 6 -44.59 7.51 -39.68
CA PRO A 6 -43.44 6.64 -39.48
C PRO A 6 -43.37 6.13 -38.01
N PRO A 7 -42.77 4.94 -37.77
CA PRO A 7 -42.63 4.39 -36.42
C PRO A 7 -41.67 5.19 -35.61
N LEU A 8 -42.07 5.57 -34.39
CA LEU A 8 -41.18 6.11 -33.35
C LEU A 8 -40.19 5.03 -32.92
N ALA A 9 -38.91 5.27 -33.23
CA ALA A 9 -37.83 4.46 -32.65
C ALA A 9 -37.63 4.84 -31.18
N LEU A 10 -38.02 3.93 -30.26
CA LEU A 10 -37.65 4.05 -28.85
C LEU A 10 -36.14 3.83 -28.70
N LEU A 11 -35.42 4.89 -28.45
CA LEU A 11 -34.00 4.84 -28.06
C LEU A 11 -33.93 4.41 -26.60
N SER A 12 -33.68 3.12 -26.34
CA SER A 12 -33.44 2.60 -24.99
C SER A 12 -32.07 3.06 -24.50
N LEU A 13 -32.03 4.08 -23.65
CA LEU A 13 -30.84 4.49 -22.91
C LEU A 13 -30.50 3.40 -21.87
N LEU A 14 -29.55 2.54 -22.19
CA LEU A 14 -28.92 1.66 -21.21
C LEU A 14 -28.04 2.55 -20.31
N ALA A 15 -28.55 2.91 -19.14
CA ALA A 15 -27.77 3.49 -18.07
C ALA A 15 -26.80 2.42 -17.54
N ALA A 16 -25.54 2.49 -17.97
CA ALA A 16 -24.47 1.72 -17.38
C ALA A 16 -24.26 2.24 -15.94
N SER A 17 -24.92 1.61 -14.98
CA SER A 17 -24.67 1.80 -13.56
C SER A 17 -23.26 1.30 -13.25
N GLY A 18 -22.29 2.21 -13.24
CA GLY A 18 -20.94 1.96 -12.76
C GLY A 18 -21.03 1.58 -11.28
N LEU A 19 -21.05 0.28 -10.99
CA LEU A 19 -20.88 -0.25 -9.64
C LEU A 19 -19.50 0.18 -9.13
N SER A 20 -19.46 1.26 -8.36
CA SER A 20 -18.31 1.63 -7.55
C SER A 20 -18.07 0.45 -6.59
N ARG A 21 -17.07 -0.37 -6.89
CA ARG A 21 -16.70 -1.50 -6.05
C ARG A 21 -16.17 -0.93 -4.75
N ALA A 22 -17.02 -0.89 -3.73
CA ALA A 22 -16.59 -0.56 -2.38
C ALA A 22 -15.44 -1.52 -2.02
N GLN A 23 -14.33 -0.97 -1.54
CA GLN A 23 -13.18 -1.79 -1.16
C GLN A 23 -13.61 -2.68 0.00
N GLU A 24 -13.64 -3.99 -0.25
CA GLU A 24 -13.98 -4.99 0.75
C GLU A 24 -12.96 -4.95 1.90
N ALA A 25 -13.45 -5.02 3.13
CA ALA A 25 -12.58 -5.07 4.30
C ALA A 25 -11.69 -6.32 4.25
N PRO A 26 -10.40 -6.20 4.60
CA PRO A 26 -9.52 -7.36 4.63
C PRO A 26 -10.03 -8.46 5.58
N PRO A 27 -9.77 -9.76 5.28
CA PRO A 27 -10.15 -10.86 6.16
C PRO A 27 -9.57 -10.70 7.57
N ALA A 28 -10.37 -11.03 8.58
CA ALA A 28 -10.00 -10.82 9.99
C ALA A 28 -8.75 -11.62 10.43
N ASP A 29 -8.56 -12.80 9.88
CA ASP A 29 -7.38 -13.62 10.15
C ASP A 29 -6.09 -13.00 9.55
N VAL A 30 -6.18 -12.37 8.36
CA VAL A 30 -5.07 -11.63 7.75
C VAL A 30 -4.71 -10.43 8.60
N MET A 31 -5.70 -9.69 9.11
CA MET A 31 -5.49 -8.56 10.01
C MET A 31 -4.83 -8.99 11.32
N THR A 32 -5.25 -10.11 11.89
CA THR A 32 -4.68 -10.67 13.11
C THR A 32 -3.21 -11.08 12.91
N LYS A 33 -2.91 -11.83 11.84
CA LYS A 33 -1.53 -12.22 11.49
C LYS A 33 -0.66 -10.99 11.24
N GLY A 34 -1.18 -10.02 10.50
CA GLY A 34 -0.47 -8.75 10.22
C GLY A 34 -0.14 -7.97 11.48
N SER A 35 -1.09 -7.87 12.40
CA SER A 35 -0.89 -7.24 13.71
C SER A 35 0.22 -7.95 14.52
N GLN A 36 0.25 -9.28 14.53
CA GLN A 36 1.30 -10.05 15.20
C GLN A 36 2.69 -9.77 14.60
N VAL A 37 2.82 -9.79 13.28
CA VAL A 37 4.08 -9.45 12.59
C VAL A 37 4.48 -8.01 12.89
N TYR A 38 3.53 -7.07 12.88
CA TYR A 38 3.78 -5.67 13.22
C TYR A 38 4.38 -5.53 14.61
N MET A 39 3.80 -6.19 15.61
CA MET A 39 4.27 -6.16 17.00
C MET A 39 5.61 -6.85 17.21
N LEU A 40 6.02 -7.76 16.32
CA LEU A 40 7.32 -8.43 16.41
C LEU A 40 8.45 -7.62 15.75
N VAL A 41 8.16 -6.93 14.65
CA VAL A 41 9.19 -6.37 13.77
C VAL A 41 9.11 -4.85 13.63
N CYS A 42 7.90 -4.30 13.48
CA CYS A 42 7.72 -2.89 13.07
C CYS A 42 7.57 -1.93 14.25
N PHE A 43 6.97 -2.41 15.35
CA PHE A 43 6.55 -1.55 16.47
C PHE A 43 7.71 -0.85 17.17
N ALA A 44 8.90 -1.45 17.18
CA ALA A 44 10.07 -0.90 17.84
C ALA A 44 10.41 0.52 17.33
N CYS A 45 10.22 0.74 16.02
CA CYS A 45 10.43 2.04 15.37
C CYS A 45 9.12 2.79 15.20
N HIS A 46 8.09 2.13 14.65
CA HIS A 46 6.84 2.79 14.29
C HIS A 46 5.84 2.92 15.45
N GLN A 47 6.15 2.40 16.62
CA GLN A 47 5.34 2.38 17.85
C GLN A 47 4.03 1.58 17.70
N PRO A 48 3.40 1.08 18.79
CA PRO A 48 2.16 0.31 18.71
C PRO A 48 0.99 1.06 18.07
N THR A 49 1.03 2.39 18.12
CA THR A 49 0.01 3.28 17.56
C THR A 49 0.28 3.69 16.11
N GLY A 50 1.41 3.28 15.53
CA GLY A 50 1.82 3.72 14.20
C GLY A 50 2.28 5.18 14.13
N MET A 51 2.42 5.88 15.25
CA MET A 51 2.80 7.31 15.28
C MET A 51 4.30 7.54 15.07
N GLY A 52 5.11 6.49 15.12
CA GLY A 52 6.55 6.63 15.08
C GLY A 52 7.11 7.39 16.29
N LEU A 53 8.29 7.95 16.11
CA LEU A 53 8.93 8.83 17.10
C LEU A 53 9.35 10.12 16.40
N PRO A 54 8.80 11.29 16.80
CA PRO A 54 9.12 12.56 16.17
C PRO A 54 10.62 12.80 16.05
N GLY A 55 11.07 13.20 14.87
CA GLY A 55 12.47 13.45 14.59
C GLY A 55 13.37 12.21 14.51
N MET A 56 12.84 10.99 14.64
CA MET A 56 13.63 9.75 14.59
C MET A 56 13.01 8.69 13.69
N PHE A 57 11.74 8.32 13.92
CA PHE A 57 11.06 7.29 13.14
C PHE A 57 9.76 7.83 12.56
N PRO A 58 9.51 7.65 11.27
CA PRO A 58 8.36 8.22 10.60
C PRO A 58 7.04 7.59 11.08
N PRO A 59 5.95 8.38 11.13
CA PRO A 59 4.62 7.85 11.39
C PRO A 59 4.11 7.02 10.19
N LEU A 60 3.28 6.03 10.51
CA LEU A 60 2.47 5.29 9.55
C LEU A 60 1.01 5.73 9.58
N THR A 61 0.66 6.64 10.48
CA THR A 61 -0.70 7.16 10.65
C THR A 61 -1.09 8.05 9.48
N SER A 62 -2.28 7.80 8.91
CA SER A 62 -2.84 8.57 7.79
C SER A 62 -1.80 8.84 6.68
N SER A 63 -1.00 7.83 6.38
CA SER A 63 0.12 7.94 5.45
C SER A 63 -0.36 7.87 4.01
N ASP A 64 0.03 8.85 3.20
CA ASP A 64 -0.15 8.84 1.74
C ASP A 64 0.51 7.62 1.08
N TRP A 65 1.66 7.18 1.61
CA TRP A 65 2.34 5.97 1.14
C TRP A 65 1.56 4.70 1.46
N ALA A 66 1.05 4.58 2.69
CA ALA A 66 0.27 3.42 3.11
C ALA A 66 -1.09 3.34 2.42
N SER A 67 -1.68 4.49 2.10
CA SER A 67 -2.99 4.61 1.46
C SER A 67 -2.92 4.65 -0.08
N ALA A 68 -1.73 4.57 -0.67
CA ALA A 68 -1.57 4.55 -2.13
C ALA A 68 -2.39 3.42 -2.76
N PRO A 69 -2.99 3.62 -3.96
CA PRO A 69 -3.82 2.60 -4.61
C PRO A 69 -3.14 1.24 -4.73
N LYS A 70 -1.90 1.20 -5.23
CA LYS A 70 -1.09 -0.03 -5.31
C LYS A 70 -0.06 -0.12 -4.19
N PRO A 71 0.18 -1.32 -3.63
CA PRO A 71 1.13 -1.53 -2.54
C PRO A 71 2.60 -1.67 -2.99
N ASP A 72 2.89 -1.57 -4.27
CA ASP A 72 4.16 -1.93 -4.89
C ASP A 72 5.36 -1.24 -4.27
N ARG A 73 5.23 0.04 -3.92
CA ARG A 73 6.28 0.81 -3.22
C ARG A 73 6.52 0.26 -1.82
N LEU A 74 5.44 0.00 -1.07
CA LEU A 74 5.55 -0.52 0.30
C LEU A 74 6.18 -1.91 0.34
N ILE A 75 5.84 -2.78 -0.61
CA ILE A 75 6.44 -4.11 -0.70
C ILE A 75 7.95 -3.97 -0.89
N ARG A 76 8.40 -3.11 -1.80
CA ARG A 76 9.82 -2.84 -2.05
C ARG A 76 10.54 -2.27 -0.83
N MET A 77 9.89 -1.34 -0.12
CA MET A 77 10.43 -0.76 1.11
C MET A 77 10.66 -1.83 2.18
N VAL A 78 9.71 -2.74 2.37
CA VAL A 78 9.85 -3.82 3.36
C VAL A 78 10.89 -4.85 2.90
N LEU A 79 10.92 -5.20 1.62
CA LEU A 79 11.88 -6.18 1.10
C LEU A 79 13.33 -5.70 1.20
N HIS A 80 13.61 -4.48 0.78
CA HIS A 80 14.97 -4.00 0.57
C HIS A 80 15.38 -2.84 1.48
N GLY A 81 14.46 -2.31 2.29
CA GLY A 81 14.71 -1.16 3.14
C GLY A 81 14.66 0.17 2.37
N VAL A 82 14.69 1.26 3.13
CA VAL A 82 14.69 2.64 2.62
C VAL A 82 15.74 3.47 3.33
N THR A 83 16.40 4.34 2.60
CA THR A 83 17.40 5.26 3.12
C THR A 83 17.27 6.66 2.51
N GLY A 84 17.77 7.64 3.22
CA GLY A 84 17.79 9.03 2.78
C GLY A 84 16.53 9.82 3.16
N PRO A 85 16.45 11.08 2.73
CA PRO A 85 15.33 11.95 3.06
C PRO A 85 14.03 11.43 2.47
N ILE A 86 12.95 11.55 3.24
CA ILE A 86 11.60 11.16 2.83
C ILE A 86 10.62 12.30 3.05
N THR A 87 9.58 12.33 2.24
CA THR A 87 8.44 13.23 2.35
C THR A 87 7.20 12.41 2.67
N LEU A 88 6.46 12.81 3.69
CA LEU A 88 5.22 12.15 4.13
C LEU A 88 4.10 13.18 4.13
N ASN A 89 2.99 12.86 3.48
CA ASN A 89 1.84 13.77 3.36
C ASN A 89 2.24 15.16 2.86
N GLY A 90 3.15 15.23 1.88
CA GLY A 90 3.68 16.45 1.31
C GLY A 90 4.64 17.25 2.20
N LYS A 91 5.05 16.71 3.35
CA LYS A 91 5.98 17.39 4.28
C LYS A 91 7.28 16.59 4.40
N PRO A 92 8.44 17.25 4.29
CA PRO A 92 9.72 16.60 4.57
C PRO A 92 9.75 16.04 5.98
N PHE A 93 10.14 14.78 6.12
CA PHE A 93 10.46 14.19 7.40
C PHE A 93 11.94 14.39 7.65
N THR A 94 12.23 15.39 8.46
CA THR A 94 13.60 15.84 8.73
C THR A 94 14.19 15.07 9.90
N THR A 95 14.96 14.04 9.58
CA THR A 95 15.90 13.41 10.51
C THR A 95 17.24 13.30 9.81
N PRO A 96 18.35 13.15 10.53
CA PRO A 96 19.58 12.77 9.88
C PRO A 96 19.40 11.36 9.29
N ALA A 97 19.14 11.32 7.97
CA ALA A 97 19.06 10.11 7.14
C ALA A 97 18.28 8.92 7.79
N PRO A 98 16.94 8.95 7.81
CA PRO A 98 16.19 7.81 8.33
C PRO A 98 16.55 6.54 7.53
N ILE A 99 16.82 5.47 8.25
CA ILE A 99 17.07 4.15 7.66
C ILE A 99 15.98 3.21 8.15
N MET A 100 15.21 2.66 7.24
CA MET A 100 14.37 1.49 7.47
C MET A 100 15.14 0.28 6.97
N PRO A 101 15.61 -0.63 7.85
CA PRO A 101 16.38 -1.78 7.41
C PRO A 101 15.51 -2.76 6.60
N PRO A 102 16.12 -3.53 5.66
CA PRO A 102 15.41 -4.53 4.88
C PRO A 102 14.89 -5.66 5.78
N GLN A 103 13.67 -6.13 5.49
CA GLN A 103 13.03 -7.24 6.20
C GLN A 103 12.85 -8.47 5.30
N GLY A 104 13.23 -8.39 4.04
CA GLY A 104 13.00 -9.44 3.05
C GLY A 104 13.65 -10.78 3.36
N ALA A 105 14.77 -10.81 4.10
CA ALA A 105 15.41 -12.04 4.55
C ALA A 105 14.75 -12.64 5.80
N ALA A 106 14.15 -11.82 6.65
CA ALA A 106 13.56 -12.23 7.90
C ALA A 106 12.09 -12.64 7.77
N LEU A 107 11.36 -12.06 6.82
CA LEU A 107 9.93 -12.26 6.62
C LEU A 107 9.66 -12.99 5.30
N ASN A 108 8.80 -14.00 5.36
CA ASN A 108 8.28 -14.66 4.16
C ASN A 108 7.16 -13.83 3.49
N ASN A 109 6.69 -14.27 2.33
CA ASN A 109 5.72 -13.50 1.54
C ASN A 109 4.36 -13.34 2.24
N GLU A 110 3.90 -14.36 2.97
CA GLU A 110 2.64 -14.29 3.73
C GLU A 110 2.75 -13.27 4.88
N GLN A 111 3.86 -13.25 5.57
CA GLN A 111 4.12 -12.30 6.67
C GLN A 111 4.20 -10.87 6.15
N ILE A 112 4.89 -10.63 5.04
CA ILE A 112 4.95 -9.29 4.42
C ILE A 112 3.57 -8.87 3.93
N ALA A 113 2.84 -9.76 3.25
CA ALA A 113 1.49 -9.46 2.76
C ALA A 113 0.54 -9.11 3.91
N SER A 114 0.54 -9.91 4.98
CA SER A 114 -0.35 -9.69 6.13
C SER A 114 0.01 -8.40 6.90
N VAL A 115 1.28 -8.13 7.17
CA VAL A 115 1.68 -6.91 7.88
C VAL A 115 1.41 -5.65 7.06
N LEU A 116 1.63 -5.69 5.75
CA LEU A 116 1.28 -4.56 4.88
C LEU A 116 -0.23 -4.37 4.77
N THR A 117 -1.01 -5.45 4.71
CA THR A 117 -2.49 -5.36 4.78
C THR A 117 -2.92 -4.72 6.10
N PHE A 118 -2.34 -5.12 7.23
CA PHE A 118 -2.61 -4.52 8.53
C PHE A 118 -2.27 -3.04 8.56
N VAL A 119 -1.08 -2.62 8.15
CA VAL A 119 -0.66 -1.21 8.13
C VAL A 119 -1.58 -0.38 7.22
N ARG A 120 -1.93 -0.90 6.05
CA ARG A 120 -2.78 -0.23 5.07
C ARG A 120 -4.25 -0.09 5.50
N ASN A 121 -4.67 -0.82 6.54
CA ASN A 121 -6.06 -0.80 7.05
C ASN A 121 -6.14 -0.46 8.55
N SER A 122 -5.03 0.04 9.11
CA SER A 122 -4.91 0.51 10.49
C SER A 122 -4.40 1.94 10.52
N PHE A 123 -4.34 2.53 11.68
CA PHE A 123 -3.73 3.84 11.90
C PHE A 123 -4.33 4.98 11.06
N GLY A 124 -5.62 4.86 10.68
CA GLY A 124 -6.31 5.83 9.83
C GLY A 124 -6.04 5.67 8.33
N ASN A 125 -5.30 4.63 7.93
CA ASN A 125 -5.06 4.31 6.53
C ASN A 125 -6.25 3.55 5.91
N LYS A 126 -6.40 3.68 4.58
CA LYS A 126 -7.40 2.96 3.79
C LYS A 126 -6.75 2.50 2.49
N GLY A 127 -6.32 1.25 2.43
CA GLY A 127 -5.67 0.67 1.27
C GLY A 127 -6.15 -0.75 1.00
N SER A 128 -6.00 -1.23 -0.24
CA SER A 128 -6.31 -2.61 -0.61
C SER A 128 -5.46 -3.61 0.17
N ALA A 129 -5.99 -4.81 0.40
CA ALA A 129 -5.20 -5.92 0.92
C ALA A 129 -4.01 -6.23 -0.01
N VAL A 130 -2.94 -6.70 0.58
CA VAL A 130 -1.74 -7.17 -0.14
C VAL A 130 -1.77 -8.69 -0.16
N THR A 131 -1.47 -9.29 -1.30
CA THR A 131 -1.42 -10.75 -1.44
C THR A 131 0.01 -11.27 -1.40
N PRO A 132 0.22 -12.54 -0.94
CA PRO A 132 1.53 -13.18 -1.01
C PRO A 132 2.11 -13.24 -2.44
N ASP A 133 1.26 -13.39 -3.45
CA ASP A 133 1.67 -13.43 -4.86
C ASP A 133 2.22 -12.09 -5.34
N GLN A 134 1.64 -10.96 -4.89
CA GLN A 134 2.19 -9.62 -5.17
C GLN A 134 3.59 -9.48 -4.57
N VAL A 135 3.78 -9.96 -3.33
CA VAL A 135 5.09 -9.92 -2.68
C VAL A 135 6.08 -10.82 -3.41
N GLN A 136 5.67 -12.04 -3.81
CA GLN A 136 6.51 -12.97 -4.56
C GLN A 136 6.95 -12.37 -5.89
N ALA A 137 6.04 -11.80 -6.65
CA ALA A 137 6.34 -11.20 -7.96
C ALA A 137 7.38 -10.08 -7.85
N ILE A 138 7.24 -9.21 -6.84
CA ILE A 138 8.20 -8.12 -6.60
C ILE A 138 9.53 -8.68 -6.12
N ARG A 139 9.54 -9.63 -5.19
CA ARG A 139 10.76 -10.27 -4.69
C ARG A 139 11.57 -10.90 -5.83
N GLU A 140 10.92 -11.60 -6.76
CA GLU A 140 11.58 -12.19 -7.92
C GLU A 140 12.13 -11.13 -8.90
N SER A 141 11.33 -10.10 -9.18
CA SER A 141 11.75 -9.02 -10.08
C SER A 141 12.95 -8.23 -9.54
N GLU A 142 13.12 -8.18 -8.23
CA GLU A 142 14.11 -7.39 -7.52
C GLU A 142 15.24 -8.25 -6.90
N LYS A 143 15.29 -9.54 -7.19
CA LYS A 143 16.23 -10.48 -6.56
C LYS A 143 17.71 -10.11 -6.69
N ALA A 144 18.07 -9.33 -7.71
CA ALA A 144 19.42 -8.82 -7.90
C ALA A 144 19.70 -7.52 -7.13
N ARG A 145 18.65 -6.91 -6.49
CA ARG A 145 18.85 -5.65 -5.78
C ARG A 145 19.47 -5.90 -4.41
N THR A 146 20.60 -5.28 -4.17
CA THR A 146 21.32 -5.32 -2.88
C THR A 146 21.26 -4.00 -2.13
N ALA A 147 20.93 -2.91 -2.80
CA ALA A 147 20.87 -1.57 -2.20
C ALA A 147 19.47 -1.27 -1.66
N MET A 148 19.41 -0.53 -0.55
CA MET A 148 18.16 0.07 -0.07
C MET A 148 17.58 1.03 -1.09
N TRP A 149 16.28 1.25 -1.05
CA TRP A 149 15.59 2.22 -1.88
C TRP A 149 15.78 3.65 -1.34
N THR A 150 15.81 4.60 -2.26
CA THR A 150 15.58 6.01 -1.96
C THR A 150 14.16 6.40 -2.35
N GLN A 151 13.62 7.47 -1.76
CA GLN A 151 12.30 7.99 -2.18
C GLN A 151 12.27 8.29 -3.69
N ALA A 152 13.29 8.95 -4.22
CA ALA A 152 13.35 9.34 -5.62
C ALA A 152 13.29 8.14 -6.59
N GLU A 153 13.80 6.98 -6.19
CA GLU A 153 13.65 5.74 -6.95
C GLU A 153 12.23 5.17 -6.81
N LEU A 154 11.69 5.12 -5.58
CA LEU A 154 10.35 4.60 -5.30
C LEU A 154 9.26 5.41 -6.00
N GLU A 155 9.42 6.72 -6.13
CA GLU A 155 8.45 7.59 -6.82
C GLU A 155 8.33 7.28 -8.32
N LYS A 156 9.32 6.64 -8.92
CA LYS A 156 9.26 6.15 -10.30
C LYS A 156 8.39 4.89 -10.44
N ILE A 157 8.04 4.22 -9.34
CA ILE A 157 7.16 3.06 -9.34
C ILE A 157 5.70 3.54 -9.42
N PRO A 158 4.92 3.14 -10.44
CA PRO A 158 3.53 3.54 -10.56
C PRO A 158 2.68 3.02 -9.40
N VAL A 159 1.76 3.86 -8.90
CA VAL A 159 0.82 3.49 -7.82
C VAL A 159 -0.65 3.54 -8.27
N ASN A 160 -0.89 3.81 -9.55
CA ASN A 160 -2.22 3.90 -10.18
C ASN A 160 -2.55 2.59 -10.91
#